data_c7d3a8209aa65401127fbe671aaa7e03
#
_entry.id   c7d3a8209aa65401127fbe671aaa7e03
#
_cell.length_a   1.000
_cell.length_b   1.000
_cell.length_c   1.000
_cell.angle_alpha   90.00
_cell.angle_beta   90.00
_cell.angle_gamma   90.00
#
_symmetry.space_group_name_H-M   'P 1'
#
loop_
_entity.id
_entity.type
_entity.pdbx_description
1 polymer ?
#
loop_
_entity_poly.entity_id
_entity_poly.type
_entity_poly.pdbx_seq_one_letter_code
_entity_poly.pdbx_strand_id
1 'polypeptide(L)'
;HRATAPLRFAGNAGKDALKRPRGSMATLADSLSALGQTLQSAALPAMPTPFNRLVGSQRRFDWFAMDLGEVKEIKNRLGGTINDVVLCVVTGALGRFLTSRGVPQHVLRQGPLRIFCPVSTRTPSEQGALGNRVSNILATVPIAQRDAVKRLHEVSRIMAEKKGSHQARGTEL
;
A
#
# COMPACT_ATOMS: atom_id res chain seq x y z
N HIS A 1 -8.35 -42.13 -10.35
CA HIS A 1 -9.66 -41.54 -10.05
C HIS A 1 -9.47 -40.12 -9.54
N ARG A 2 -9.72 -39.15 -10.43
CA ARG A 2 -9.76 -37.72 -10.09
C ARG A 2 -11.20 -37.36 -9.72
N ALA A 3 -11.45 -36.97 -8.47
CA ALA A 3 -12.72 -36.40 -8.06
C ALA A 3 -12.65 -34.88 -8.21
N THR A 4 -13.40 -34.35 -9.15
CA THR A 4 -13.66 -32.94 -9.31
C THR A 4 -14.75 -32.51 -8.34
N ALA A 5 -14.44 -31.70 -7.34
CA ALA A 5 -15.42 -31.07 -6.48
C ALA A 5 -15.96 -29.80 -7.15
N PRO A 6 -17.27 -29.57 -7.24
CA PRO A 6 -17.83 -28.36 -7.81
C PRO A 6 -17.71 -27.20 -6.82
N LEU A 7 -17.22 -26.07 -7.31
CA LEU A 7 -17.27 -24.77 -6.66
C LEU A 7 -18.72 -24.37 -6.36
N ARG A 8 -19.12 -24.47 -5.09
CA ARG A 8 -20.34 -23.86 -4.58
C ARG A 8 -20.01 -22.53 -3.87
N PHE A 9 -19.74 -21.50 -4.64
CA PHE A 9 -19.66 -20.13 -4.16
C PHE A 9 -20.61 -19.26 -4.98
N ALA A 10 -21.88 -19.28 -4.64
CA ALA A 10 -22.83 -18.20 -4.94
C ALA A 10 -24.20 -18.60 -4.37
N GLY A 11 -24.54 -18.17 -3.17
CA GLY A 11 -25.86 -18.51 -2.65
C GLY A 11 -26.43 -17.67 -1.52
N ASN A 12 -25.65 -16.86 -0.80
CA ASN A 12 -26.22 -16.16 0.36
C ASN A 12 -26.13 -14.62 0.32
N ALA A 13 -25.30 -14.02 -0.54
CA ALA A 13 -25.22 -12.56 -0.63
C ALA A 13 -26.46 -11.87 -1.22
N GLY A 14 -27.27 -12.59 -2.00
CA GLY A 14 -28.45 -12.04 -2.67
C GLY A 14 -29.71 -11.94 -1.81
N LYS A 15 -29.79 -12.67 -0.70
CA LYS A 15 -31.03 -12.70 0.12
C LYS A 15 -31.06 -11.63 1.22
N ASP A 16 -29.89 -11.15 1.67
CA ASP A 16 -29.80 -10.08 2.66
C ASP A 16 -29.91 -8.68 2.03
N ALA A 17 -29.57 -8.54 0.76
CA ALA A 17 -29.71 -7.29 -0.01
C ALA A 17 -31.18 -6.83 -0.18
N LEU A 18 -32.13 -7.77 -0.20
CA LEU A 18 -33.55 -7.44 -0.34
C LEU A 18 -34.22 -6.95 0.95
N LYS A 19 -33.58 -7.15 2.11
CA LYS A 19 -34.17 -6.79 3.41
C LYS A 19 -33.84 -5.38 3.92
N ARG A 20 -32.86 -4.69 3.32
CA ARG A 20 -32.49 -3.30 3.69
C ARG A 20 -32.05 -2.50 2.46
N PRO A 21 -32.96 -1.99 1.63
CA PRO A 21 -32.60 -1.38 0.32
C PRO A 21 -31.76 -0.09 0.43
N ARG A 22 -31.83 0.64 1.53
CA ARG A 22 -31.04 1.87 1.69
C ARG A 22 -29.58 1.66 2.13
N GLY A 23 -29.28 0.56 2.82
CA GLY A 23 -27.92 0.22 3.20
C GLY A 23 -27.13 -0.45 2.07
N SER A 24 -27.81 -1.22 1.20
CA SER A 24 -27.14 -1.95 0.12
C SER A 24 -26.77 -1.07 -1.09
N MET A 25 -27.48 0.03 -1.35
CA MET A 25 -27.12 0.94 -2.45
C MET A 25 -25.87 1.77 -2.11
N ALA A 26 -25.70 2.21 -0.86
CA ALA A 26 -24.50 2.90 -0.44
C ALA A 26 -23.28 1.96 -0.46
N THR A 27 -23.42 0.72 0.03
CA THR A 27 -22.34 -0.30 -0.04
C THR A 27 -21.99 -0.73 -1.46
N LEU A 28 -22.96 -0.77 -2.38
CA LEU A 28 -22.69 -1.03 -3.81
C LEU A 28 -21.98 0.13 -4.48
N ALA A 29 -22.39 1.38 -4.21
CA ALA A 29 -21.73 2.56 -4.73
C ALA A 29 -20.28 2.69 -4.21
N ASP A 30 -20.07 2.41 -2.92
CA ASP A 30 -18.74 2.39 -2.32
C ASP A 30 -17.87 1.27 -2.89
N SER A 31 -18.42 0.08 -3.12
CA SER A 31 -17.72 -1.04 -3.74
C SER A 31 -17.36 -0.77 -5.20
N LEU A 32 -18.28 -0.17 -5.98
CA LEU A 32 -18.02 0.22 -7.37
C LEU A 32 -16.99 1.34 -7.47
N SER A 33 -17.01 2.31 -6.56
CA SER A 33 -16.02 3.38 -6.52
C SER A 33 -14.62 2.85 -6.13
N ALA A 34 -14.54 1.92 -5.19
CA ALA A 34 -13.30 1.25 -4.80
C ALA A 34 -12.74 0.38 -5.93
N LEU A 35 -13.60 -0.36 -6.63
CA LEU A 35 -13.22 -1.11 -7.85
C LEU A 35 -12.75 -0.17 -8.97
N GLY A 36 -13.45 0.94 -9.19
CA GLY A 36 -13.06 1.96 -10.18
C GLY A 36 -11.70 2.56 -9.89
N GLN A 37 -11.41 2.93 -8.64
CA GLN A 37 -10.11 3.44 -8.21
C GLN A 37 -9.00 2.39 -8.33
N THR A 38 -9.30 1.13 -8.01
CA THR A 38 -8.34 0.03 -8.12
C THR A 38 -8.03 -0.27 -9.59
N LEU A 39 -9.04 -0.30 -10.46
CA LEU A 39 -8.86 -0.48 -11.90
C LEU A 39 -8.13 0.70 -12.54
N GLN A 40 -8.45 1.94 -12.16
CA GLN A 40 -7.76 3.13 -12.65
C GLN A 40 -6.28 3.15 -12.22
N SER A 41 -5.99 2.76 -10.98
CA SER A 41 -4.60 2.68 -10.51
C SER A 41 -3.83 1.50 -11.11
N ALA A 42 -4.52 0.40 -11.47
CA ALA A 42 -3.93 -0.75 -12.17
C ALA A 42 -3.72 -0.48 -13.67
N ALA A 43 -4.54 0.36 -14.30
CA ALA A 43 -4.45 0.70 -15.72
C ALA A 43 -3.26 1.62 -16.06
N LEU A 44 -2.74 2.36 -15.08
CA LEU A 44 -1.56 3.18 -15.31
C LEU A 44 -0.29 2.31 -15.33
N PRO A 45 0.53 2.38 -16.39
CA PRO A 45 1.76 1.61 -16.44
C PRO A 45 2.68 1.99 -15.27
N ALA A 46 3.30 0.98 -14.65
CA ALA A 46 4.30 1.23 -13.64
C ALA A 46 5.55 1.86 -14.28
N MET A 47 6.23 2.71 -13.53
CA MET A 47 7.52 3.25 -13.98
C MET A 47 8.48 2.08 -14.29
N PRO A 48 9.13 2.07 -15.47
CA PRO A 48 10.13 1.07 -15.79
C PRO A 48 11.32 1.21 -14.82
N THR A 49 11.63 0.14 -14.09
CA THR A 49 12.74 0.11 -13.16
C THR A 49 13.67 -1.08 -13.43
N PRO A 50 14.94 -1.00 -13.04
CA PRO A 50 15.88 -2.12 -13.20
C PRO A 50 15.48 -3.41 -12.49
N PHE A 51 14.57 -3.33 -11.48
CA PHE A 51 14.08 -4.51 -10.76
C PHE A 51 12.76 -5.06 -11.29
N ASN A 52 12.11 -4.39 -12.24
CA ASN A 52 10.91 -4.91 -12.93
C ASN A 52 11.32 -5.84 -14.10
N ARG A 53 12.05 -6.89 -13.80
CA ARG A 53 12.55 -7.88 -14.77
C ARG A 53 12.18 -9.28 -14.32
N LEU A 54 12.31 -10.25 -15.22
CA LEU A 54 12.21 -11.66 -14.86
C LEU A 54 13.21 -11.99 -13.75
N VAL A 55 12.74 -12.64 -12.71
CA VAL A 55 13.56 -13.05 -11.57
C VAL A 55 14.08 -14.46 -11.77
N GLY A 56 15.37 -14.67 -11.52
CA GLY A 56 16.00 -16.00 -11.51
C GLY A 56 15.67 -16.77 -10.22
N SER A 57 16.28 -17.94 -10.04
CA SER A 57 16.14 -18.77 -8.84
C SER A 57 16.94 -18.26 -7.64
N GLN A 58 17.96 -17.44 -7.90
CA GLN A 58 18.82 -16.91 -6.84
C GLN A 58 18.10 -15.86 -5.99
N ARG A 59 18.38 -15.88 -4.69
CA ARG A 59 17.88 -14.90 -3.71
C ARG A 59 19.05 -14.36 -2.91
N ARG A 60 19.02 -13.04 -2.63
CA ARG A 60 19.93 -12.39 -1.67
C ARG A 60 19.08 -11.71 -0.62
N PHE A 61 19.54 -11.74 0.61
CA PHE A 61 18.91 -11.12 1.76
C PHE A 61 19.95 -10.27 2.46
N ASP A 62 19.56 -9.09 2.90
CA ASP A 62 20.38 -8.18 3.68
C ASP A 62 19.50 -7.41 4.66
N TRP A 63 20.08 -6.89 5.73
CA TRP A 63 19.37 -6.10 6.73
C TRP A 63 20.25 -5.03 7.32
N PHE A 64 19.64 -4.02 7.88
CA PHE A 64 20.30 -3.04 8.72
C PHE A 64 19.43 -2.74 9.95
N ALA A 65 20.07 -2.29 11.04
CA ALA A 65 19.39 -1.89 12.27
C ALA A 65 19.40 -0.36 12.40
N MET A 66 18.33 0.17 12.99
CA MET A 66 18.22 1.57 13.38
C MET A 66 17.76 1.62 14.84
N ASP A 67 18.23 2.62 15.58
CA ASP A 67 17.72 2.85 16.93
C ASP A 67 16.28 3.36 16.89
N LEU A 68 15.41 2.71 17.64
CA LEU A 68 13.99 3.06 17.69
C LEU A 68 13.77 4.43 18.36
N GLY A 69 14.66 4.81 19.30
CA GLY A 69 14.63 6.12 19.96
C GLY A 69 14.85 7.25 18.93
N GLU A 70 15.85 7.11 18.06
CA GLU A 70 16.12 8.08 16.98
C GLU A 70 14.91 8.19 16.02
N VAL A 71 14.32 7.07 15.62
CA VAL A 71 13.12 7.09 14.75
C VAL A 71 11.94 7.79 15.43
N LYS A 72 11.75 7.58 16.75
CA LYS A 72 10.72 8.26 17.53
C LYS A 72 11.01 9.76 17.66
N GLU A 73 12.27 10.14 17.85
CA GLU A 73 12.67 11.53 17.92
C GLU A 73 12.40 12.28 16.61
N ILE A 74 12.76 11.69 15.47
CA ILE A 74 12.45 12.24 14.15
C ILE A 74 10.95 12.46 14.00
N LYS A 75 10.14 11.44 14.31
CA LYS A 75 8.69 11.52 14.26
C LYS A 75 8.12 12.62 15.16
N ASN A 76 8.66 12.76 16.36
CA ASN A 76 8.18 13.75 17.34
C ASN A 76 8.53 15.18 16.94
N ARG A 77 9.70 15.38 16.31
CA ARG A 77 10.16 16.71 15.87
C ARG A 77 9.55 17.16 14.54
N LEU A 78 9.41 16.23 13.59
CA LEU A 78 9.01 16.55 12.22
C LEU A 78 7.57 16.15 11.89
N GLY A 79 6.89 15.45 12.80
CA GLY A 79 5.53 14.94 12.59
C GLY A 79 5.49 13.58 11.89
N GLY A 80 4.27 13.09 11.68
CA GLY A 80 4.01 11.80 11.07
C GLY A 80 4.06 10.63 12.06
N THR A 81 4.15 9.42 11.52
CA THR A 81 4.21 8.16 12.26
C THR A 81 5.56 7.49 12.09
N ILE A 82 5.88 6.50 12.94
CA ILE A 82 7.08 5.65 12.76
C ILE A 82 7.11 5.04 11.36
N ASN A 83 5.97 4.55 10.87
CA ASN A 83 5.86 3.99 9.53
C ASN A 83 6.21 5.02 8.44
N ASP A 84 5.82 6.28 8.61
CA ASP A 84 6.13 7.33 7.64
C ASP A 84 7.65 7.63 7.60
N VAL A 85 8.32 7.59 8.76
CA VAL A 85 9.79 7.72 8.83
C VAL A 85 10.46 6.55 8.10
N VAL A 86 10.03 5.32 8.35
CA VAL A 86 10.55 4.12 7.66
C VAL A 86 10.33 4.23 6.15
N LEU A 87 9.13 4.60 5.71
CA LEU A 87 8.82 4.78 4.29
C LEU A 87 9.64 5.91 3.66
N CYS A 88 9.88 6.99 4.39
CA CYS A 88 10.75 8.09 3.96
C CYS A 88 12.19 7.60 3.71
N VAL A 89 12.74 6.79 4.60
CA VAL A 89 14.09 6.21 4.47
C VAL A 89 14.14 5.28 3.26
N VAL A 90 13.19 4.35 3.14
CA VAL A 90 13.10 3.41 2.00
C VAL A 90 12.94 4.15 0.68
N THR A 91 12.06 5.15 0.62
CA THR A 91 11.85 5.99 -0.57
C THR A 91 13.13 6.69 -0.99
N GLY A 92 13.86 7.27 -0.04
CA GLY A 92 15.15 7.91 -0.31
C GLY A 92 16.22 6.93 -0.78
N ALA A 93 16.28 5.73 -0.20
CA ALA A 93 17.18 4.67 -0.62
C ALA A 93 16.89 4.20 -2.04
N LEU A 94 15.62 3.97 -2.37
CA LEU A 94 15.19 3.60 -3.72
C LEU A 94 15.52 4.69 -4.75
N GLY A 95 15.30 5.96 -4.43
CA GLY A 95 15.68 7.07 -5.31
C GLY A 95 17.18 7.11 -5.60
N ARG A 96 18.02 6.92 -4.58
CA ARG A 96 19.48 6.80 -4.75
C ARG A 96 19.88 5.58 -5.56
N PHE A 97 19.28 4.43 -5.26
CA PHE A 97 19.52 3.19 -6.00
C PHE A 97 19.21 3.33 -7.48
N LEU A 98 18.03 3.86 -7.82
CA LEU A 98 17.63 4.05 -9.22
C LEU A 98 18.57 5.02 -9.95
N THR A 99 18.97 6.11 -9.28
CA THR A 99 19.96 7.05 -9.81
C THR A 99 21.32 6.39 -10.06
N SER A 100 21.79 5.55 -9.14
CA SER A 100 23.08 4.82 -9.30
C SER A 100 23.01 3.77 -10.42
N ARG A 101 21.81 3.33 -10.80
CA ARG A 101 21.56 2.43 -11.93
C ARG A 101 21.31 3.17 -13.23
N GLY A 102 21.56 4.47 -13.29
CA GLY A 102 21.47 5.29 -14.50
C GLY A 102 20.04 5.74 -14.85
N VAL A 103 19.07 5.60 -13.93
CA VAL A 103 17.71 6.14 -14.19
C VAL A 103 17.77 7.67 -14.07
N PRO A 104 17.44 8.40 -15.16
CA PRO A 104 17.55 9.86 -15.16
C PRO A 104 16.56 10.51 -14.19
N GLN A 105 16.95 11.64 -13.60
CA GLN A 105 16.15 12.36 -12.62
C GLN A 105 14.78 12.81 -13.17
N HIS A 106 14.70 13.16 -14.44
CA HIS A 106 13.42 13.52 -15.05
C HIS A 106 12.45 12.34 -15.11
N VAL A 107 12.95 11.12 -15.35
CA VAL A 107 12.15 9.88 -15.32
C VAL A 107 11.63 9.61 -13.90
N LEU A 108 12.48 9.81 -12.87
CA LEU A 108 12.07 9.66 -11.47
C LEU A 108 10.98 10.67 -11.07
N ARG A 109 10.97 11.87 -11.68
CA ARG A 109 9.94 12.88 -11.42
C ARG A 109 8.62 12.61 -12.13
N GLN A 110 8.66 12.00 -13.30
CA GLN A 110 7.48 11.76 -14.13
C GLN A 110 6.84 10.41 -13.86
N GLY A 111 7.63 9.42 -13.44
CA GLY A 111 7.17 8.07 -13.22
C GLY A 111 6.71 7.83 -11.78
N PRO A 112 5.45 7.44 -11.55
CA PRO A 112 5.00 7.06 -10.22
C PRO A 112 5.65 5.73 -9.79
N LEU A 113 6.48 5.74 -8.74
CA LEU A 113 6.82 4.51 -8.06
C LEU A 113 5.71 4.19 -7.06
N ARG A 114 5.02 3.11 -7.31
CA ARG A 114 3.94 2.62 -6.46
C ARG A 114 4.45 1.52 -5.55
N ILE A 115 4.05 1.56 -4.30
CA ILE A 115 4.36 0.56 -3.29
C ILE A 115 3.09 0.04 -2.65
N PHE A 116 3.09 -1.23 -2.26
CA PHE A 116 2.07 -1.79 -1.39
C PHE A 116 2.52 -1.68 0.05
N CYS A 117 1.70 -1.00 0.86
CA CYS A 117 1.90 -0.84 2.29
C CYS A 117 0.86 -1.70 3.02
N PRO A 118 1.25 -2.78 3.70
CA PRO A 118 0.32 -3.54 4.53
C PRO A 118 -0.06 -2.70 5.75
N VAL A 119 -1.35 -2.66 6.05
CA VAL A 119 -1.90 -2.01 7.25
C VAL A 119 -2.80 -2.99 8.00
N SER A 120 -2.74 -2.96 9.32
CA SER A 120 -3.63 -3.77 10.13
C SER A 120 -5.04 -3.19 10.09
N THR A 121 -6.03 -4.05 9.85
CA THR A 121 -7.46 -3.73 9.91
C THR A 121 -8.09 -4.19 11.22
N ARG A 122 -7.28 -4.63 12.19
CA ARG A 122 -7.77 -5.05 13.51
C ARG A 122 -8.36 -3.88 14.27
N THR A 123 -9.51 -4.14 14.87
CA THR A 123 -10.10 -3.24 15.86
C THR A 123 -9.35 -3.34 17.20
N PRO A 124 -9.47 -2.34 18.09
CA PRO A 124 -8.86 -2.42 19.43
C PRO A 124 -9.27 -3.68 20.21
N SER A 125 -10.49 -4.16 20.02
CA SER A 125 -11.03 -5.37 20.67
C SER A 125 -10.43 -6.69 20.11
N GLU A 126 -9.81 -6.64 18.93
CA GLU A 126 -9.20 -7.79 18.28
C GLU A 126 -7.68 -7.85 18.47
N GLN A 127 -7.11 -6.97 19.30
CA GLN A 127 -5.69 -7.00 19.62
C GLN A 127 -5.35 -8.30 20.35
N GLY A 128 -4.36 -9.04 19.83
CA GLY A 128 -3.96 -10.35 20.38
C GLY A 128 -4.72 -11.55 19.82
N ALA A 129 -5.78 -11.35 19.02
CA ALA A 129 -6.45 -12.46 18.34
C ALA A 129 -5.55 -13.14 17.31
N LEU A 130 -5.67 -14.47 17.20
CA LEU A 130 -5.01 -15.25 16.13
C LEU A 130 -5.62 -14.92 14.77
N GLY A 131 -4.81 -15.04 13.73
CA GLY A 131 -5.20 -14.77 12.36
C GLY A 131 -4.57 -13.49 11.80
N ASN A 132 -4.56 -13.36 10.46
CA ASN A 132 -3.96 -12.24 9.76
C ASN A 132 -5.05 -11.32 9.22
N ARG A 133 -5.24 -10.15 9.85
CA ARG A 133 -6.16 -9.11 9.38
C ARG A 133 -5.34 -7.95 8.85
N VAL A 134 -5.02 -8.03 7.56
CA VAL A 134 -4.17 -7.06 6.86
C VAL A 134 -4.87 -6.61 5.59
N SER A 135 -4.97 -5.31 5.39
CA SER A 135 -5.30 -4.70 4.12
C SER A 135 -4.05 -4.08 3.49
N ASN A 136 -4.10 -3.79 2.20
CA ASN A 136 -2.97 -3.18 1.49
C ASN A 136 -3.35 -1.79 1.00
N ILE A 137 -2.52 -0.82 1.30
CA ILE A 137 -2.60 0.52 0.72
C ILE A 137 -1.65 0.61 -0.45
N LEU A 138 -2.17 0.94 -1.64
CA LEU A 138 -1.33 1.29 -2.79
C LEU A 138 -1.00 2.79 -2.72
N ALA A 139 0.25 3.11 -2.46
CA ALA A 139 0.74 4.48 -2.36
C ALA A 139 1.79 4.78 -3.43
N THR A 140 1.76 6.00 -3.96
CA THR A 140 2.80 6.52 -4.84
C THR A 140 3.79 7.30 -4.00
N VAL A 141 5.06 6.92 -4.01
CA VAL A 141 6.10 7.53 -3.18
C VAL A 141 6.99 8.50 -3.96
N PRO A 142 7.44 9.62 -3.33
CA PRO A 142 8.19 10.68 -3.98
C PRO A 142 9.68 10.36 -4.10
N ILE A 143 10.04 9.37 -4.93
CA ILE A 143 11.43 8.89 -5.10
C ILE A 143 12.40 9.94 -5.66
N ALA A 144 11.89 10.95 -6.36
CA ALA A 144 12.69 12.06 -6.90
C ALA A 144 13.04 13.12 -5.83
N GLN A 145 12.33 13.13 -4.70
CA GLN A 145 12.55 14.11 -3.63
C GLN A 145 13.83 13.78 -2.86
N ARG A 146 14.86 14.63 -3.02
CA ARG A 146 16.19 14.43 -2.39
C ARG A 146 16.25 14.97 -0.97
N ASP A 147 15.54 16.04 -0.68
CA ASP A 147 15.44 16.59 0.67
C ASP A 147 14.67 15.65 1.58
N ALA A 148 15.30 15.23 2.69
CA ALA A 148 14.73 14.22 3.58
C ALA A 148 13.50 14.73 4.35
N VAL A 149 13.50 16.01 4.74
CA VAL A 149 12.39 16.60 5.50
C VAL A 149 11.16 16.78 4.61
N LYS A 150 11.37 17.35 3.42
CA LYS A 150 10.29 17.49 2.42
C LYS A 150 9.72 16.14 2.03
N ARG A 151 10.58 15.13 1.85
CA ARG A 151 10.16 13.76 1.54
C ARG A 151 9.33 13.15 2.67
N LEU A 152 9.72 13.36 3.94
CA LEU A 152 8.95 12.88 5.08
C LEU A 152 7.55 13.49 5.13
N HIS A 153 7.45 14.81 4.99
CA HIS A 153 6.16 15.50 4.97
C HIS A 153 5.27 15.02 3.83
N GLU A 154 5.84 14.82 2.64
CA GLU A 154 5.10 14.34 1.48
C GLU A 154 4.61 12.89 1.66
N VAL A 155 5.47 12.01 2.18
CA VAL A 155 5.10 10.62 2.53
C VAL A 155 4.00 10.60 3.58
N SER A 156 4.13 11.39 4.66
CA SER A 156 3.12 11.46 5.73
C SER A 156 1.78 11.94 5.20
N ARG A 157 1.76 12.96 4.33
CA ARG A 157 0.53 13.44 3.69
C ARG A 157 -0.12 12.34 2.84
N ILE A 158 0.66 11.68 1.96
CA ILE A 158 0.17 10.59 1.11
C ILE A 158 -0.42 9.46 1.95
N MET A 159 0.26 9.06 3.02
CA MET A 159 -0.20 7.96 3.88
C MET A 159 -1.45 8.33 4.67
N ALA A 160 -1.57 9.58 5.14
CA ALA A 160 -2.77 10.08 5.82
C ALA A 160 -3.98 10.09 4.89
N GLU A 161 -3.84 10.63 3.67
CA GLU A 161 -4.89 10.64 2.65
C GLU A 161 -5.36 9.22 2.28
N LYS A 162 -4.42 8.28 2.12
CA LYS A 162 -4.72 6.90 1.78
C LYS A 162 -5.38 6.13 2.93
N LYS A 163 -5.00 6.38 4.18
CA LYS A 163 -5.65 5.78 5.35
C LYS A 163 -7.06 6.34 5.57
N GLY A 164 -7.27 7.64 5.31
CA GLY A 164 -8.56 8.29 5.38
C GLY A 164 -9.52 7.88 4.27
N SER A 165 -9.00 7.49 3.11
CA SER A 165 -9.82 6.93 2.04
C SER A 165 -10.23 5.50 2.39
N HIS A 166 -11.50 5.12 2.10
CA HIS A 166 -12.04 3.76 2.32
C HIS A 166 -11.27 2.64 1.59
N GLN A 167 -10.14 2.94 0.93
CA GLN A 167 -9.30 1.99 0.22
C GLN A 167 -8.75 0.88 1.15
N ALA A 168 -8.50 1.20 2.43
CA ALA A 168 -8.09 0.20 3.42
C ALA A 168 -9.21 -0.79 3.79
N ARG A 169 -10.49 -0.43 3.58
CA ARG A 169 -11.65 -1.28 3.88
C ARG A 169 -12.14 -2.11 2.69
N GLY A 170 -11.76 -1.75 1.46
CA GLY A 170 -12.24 -2.39 0.22
C GLY A 170 -11.45 -3.61 -0.24
N THR A 171 -10.40 -4.00 0.47
CA THR A 171 -9.53 -5.14 0.15
C THR A 171 -9.65 -6.30 1.16
N GLU A 172 -10.73 -6.35 1.92
CA GLU A 172 -11.10 -7.57 2.64
C GLU A 172 -11.73 -8.56 1.62
N LEU A 173 -10.88 -9.39 1.03
CA LEU A 173 -11.24 -10.59 0.29
C LEU A 173 -11.03 -11.81 1.19
#